data_cfb428855b8f26ceb3b548dc476c0d15
#
_entry.id   cfb428855b8f26ceb3b548dc476c0d15
#
_cell.length_a   1.000
_cell.length_b   1.000
_cell.length_c   1.000
_cell.angle_alpha   90.00
_cell.angle_beta   90.00
_cell.angle_gamma   90.00
#
_symmetry.space_group_name_H-M   'P 1'
#
loop_
_entity.id
_entity.type
_entity.pdbx_description
1 polymer ?
#
loop_
_entity_poly.entity_id
_entity_poly.type
_entity_poly.pdbx_seq_one_letter_code
_entity_poly.pdbx_strand_id
1 'polypeptide(L)'
;EHDNLINANFSLDILRLGFKAGNLFVDFNWRYKYNTELHYSRDFLGFFVNGNGNYLGHDNPADFSIGADMSLYSEMALGLQYKINDKLSIGVRPKVLMGTANISVNDDETKIYTDENTYEMTADVNINFQASTILNVDDVYSFGDFTSHFYDMDTIIFDEILDVRENIGFGIDFGASYTFNEHFGVAAGVYDLGYIKWKKSKVKHNHKDNVVVNDALIDDFNDLMDMNIDLTDLYTNLVEDVWDNDSIYDGGDYKTSLKTRIMLQGYYELTPMLRVTAISQLYYMNEKFRPALTLAYSG
;
A
#
# COMPACT_ATOMS: atom_id res chain seq x y z
N GLU A 1 11.34 -14.76 -1.12
CA GLU A 1 11.24 -13.43 -1.79
C GLU A 1 9.84 -13.30 -2.38
N HIS A 2 9.07 -12.30 -1.96
CA HIS A 2 7.74 -12.04 -2.53
C HIS A 2 7.89 -11.54 -3.96
N ASP A 3 7.59 -12.39 -4.93
CA ASP A 3 7.78 -12.08 -6.35
C ASP A 3 6.62 -11.30 -6.95
N ASN A 4 5.45 -11.35 -6.31
CA ASN A 4 4.22 -10.75 -6.81
C ASN A 4 3.75 -9.61 -5.91
N LEU A 5 3.15 -8.60 -6.54
CA LEU A 5 2.64 -7.41 -5.86
C LEU A 5 1.32 -6.99 -6.48
N ILE A 6 0.30 -6.84 -5.63
CA ILE A 6 -0.92 -6.11 -5.96
C ILE A 6 -0.86 -4.77 -5.23
N ASN A 7 -1.09 -3.68 -5.96
CA ASN A 7 -1.09 -2.33 -5.41
C ASN A 7 -2.39 -1.63 -5.76
N ALA A 8 -3.06 -1.07 -4.77
CA ALA A 8 -4.21 -0.21 -4.96
C ALA A 8 -4.02 1.11 -4.23
N ASN A 9 -4.29 2.21 -4.93
CA ASN A 9 -4.18 3.56 -4.38
C ASN A 9 -5.46 4.31 -4.67
N PHE A 10 -6.01 4.92 -3.64
CA PHE A 10 -7.17 5.79 -3.76
C PHE A 10 -6.84 7.17 -3.20
N SER A 11 -7.32 8.23 -3.83
CA SER A 11 -7.22 9.58 -3.29
C SER A 11 -8.50 10.36 -3.52
N LEU A 12 -8.93 11.07 -2.48
CA LEU A 12 -10.10 11.94 -2.50
C LEU A 12 -9.66 13.38 -2.22
N ASP A 13 -9.81 14.26 -3.20
CA ASP A 13 -9.55 15.69 -3.03
C ASP A 13 -10.71 16.32 -2.23
N ILE A 14 -10.39 16.87 -1.05
CA ILE A 14 -11.36 17.58 -0.18
C ILE A 14 -11.47 19.04 -0.60
N LEU A 15 -10.31 19.67 -0.82
CA LEU A 15 -10.24 21.08 -1.22
C LEU A 15 -9.05 21.27 -2.16
N ARG A 16 -9.30 21.98 -3.26
CA ARG A 16 -8.25 22.42 -4.17
C ARG A 16 -8.47 23.86 -4.57
N LEU A 17 -7.48 24.69 -4.30
CA LEU A 17 -7.47 26.11 -4.64
C LEU A 17 -6.23 26.41 -5.47
N GLY A 18 -6.37 27.29 -6.47
CA GLY A 18 -5.24 27.69 -7.30
C GLY A 18 -5.31 29.16 -7.65
N PHE A 19 -4.16 29.82 -7.65
CA PHE A 19 -4.03 31.23 -7.93
C PHE A 19 -2.82 31.48 -8.84
N LYS A 20 -3.00 32.30 -9.88
CA LYS A 20 -1.93 32.68 -10.80
C LYS A 20 -1.61 34.16 -10.69
N ALA A 21 -0.34 34.49 -10.46
CA ALA A 21 0.19 35.85 -10.40
C ALA A 21 1.39 35.99 -11.35
N GLY A 22 1.17 36.54 -12.54
CA GLY A 22 2.20 36.64 -13.55
C GLY A 22 2.79 35.28 -13.94
N ASN A 23 4.08 35.07 -13.69
CA ASN A 23 4.78 33.82 -13.95
C ASN A 23 4.68 32.79 -12.84
N LEU A 24 4.12 33.16 -11.69
CA LEU A 24 3.96 32.28 -10.54
C LEU A 24 2.54 31.71 -10.51
N PHE A 25 2.44 30.38 -10.32
CA PHE A 25 1.21 29.71 -9.99
C PHE A 25 1.37 29.08 -8.61
N VAL A 26 0.42 29.34 -7.73
CA VAL A 26 0.36 28.77 -6.37
C VAL A 26 -0.88 27.96 -6.28
N ASP A 27 -0.78 26.74 -5.77
CA ASP A 27 -1.93 25.90 -5.48
C ASP A 27 -1.87 25.34 -4.07
N PHE A 28 -3.02 25.22 -3.44
CA PHE A 28 -3.22 24.49 -2.20
C PHE A 28 -4.13 23.30 -2.50
N ASN A 29 -3.75 22.14 -2.00
CA ASN A 29 -4.55 20.94 -2.10
C ASN A 29 -4.61 20.24 -0.74
N TRP A 30 -5.82 19.84 -0.34
CA TRP A 30 -6.08 19.00 0.80
C TRP A 30 -6.80 17.75 0.31
N ARG A 31 -6.21 16.57 0.58
CA ARG A 31 -6.74 15.28 0.14
C ARG A 31 -6.54 14.19 1.18
N TYR A 32 -7.41 13.19 1.11
CA TYR A 32 -7.19 11.90 1.76
C TYR A 32 -6.55 10.93 0.78
N LYS A 33 -5.61 10.14 1.28
CA LYS A 33 -4.94 9.08 0.53
C LYS A 33 -5.05 7.75 1.26
N TYR A 34 -5.48 6.73 0.54
CA TYR A 34 -5.43 5.35 0.95
C TYR A 34 -4.49 4.61 0.00
N ASN A 35 -3.50 3.94 0.55
CA ASN A 35 -2.56 3.11 -0.20
C ASN A 35 -2.57 1.72 0.41
N THR A 36 -2.64 0.70 -0.42
CA THR A 36 -2.47 -0.68 0.00
C THR A 36 -1.56 -1.42 -0.96
N GLU A 37 -0.73 -2.28 -0.42
CA GLU A 37 0.13 -3.22 -1.12
C GLU A 37 -0.08 -4.61 -0.52
N LEU A 38 -0.26 -5.59 -1.38
CA LEU A 38 -0.30 -6.99 -1.02
C LEU A 38 0.85 -7.70 -1.72
N HIS A 39 1.73 -8.28 -0.95
CA HIS A 39 2.86 -9.07 -1.42
C HIS A 39 2.56 -10.55 -1.19
N TYR A 40 2.90 -11.39 -2.15
CA TYR A 40 2.73 -12.83 -1.99
C TYR A 40 3.80 -13.58 -2.78
N SER A 41 4.13 -14.76 -2.29
CA SER A 41 5.07 -15.64 -2.93
C SER A 41 4.50 -16.22 -4.24
N ARG A 42 5.38 -16.73 -5.09
CA ARG A 42 4.97 -17.41 -6.32
C ARG A 42 4.20 -18.69 -6.02
N ASP A 43 4.63 -19.43 -5.00
CA ASP A 43 4.06 -20.72 -4.65
C ASP A 43 2.66 -20.58 -4.07
N PHE A 44 2.35 -19.43 -3.43
CA PHE A 44 1.00 -19.13 -2.95
C PHE A 44 -0.07 -19.33 -4.02
N LEU A 45 0.03 -18.67 -5.16
CA LEU A 45 -0.91 -18.89 -6.27
C LEU A 45 -0.73 -20.26 -6.95
N GLY A 46 0.52 -20.71 -7.09
CA GLY A 46 0.85 -21.99 -7.70
C GLY A 46 0.20 -23.17 -7.00
N PHE A 47 0.14 -23.10 -5.69
CA PHE A 47 -0.47 -24.14 -4.84
C PHE A 47 -1.99 -24.26 -5.10
N PHE A 48 -2.72 -23.15 -5.22
CA PHE A 48 -4.16 -23.18 -5.51
C PHE A 48 -4.48 -23.62 -6.93
N VAL A 49 -3.64 -23.28 -7.90
CA VAL A 49 -3.88 -23.63 -9.32
C VAL A 49 -3.49 -25.07 -9.61
N ASN A 50 -2.39 -25.55 -9.01
CA ASN A 50 -1.78 -26.84 -9.36
C ASN A 50 -1.90 -27.90 -8.23
N GLY A 51 -2.43 -27.50 -7.06
CA GLY A 51 -2.45 -28.35 -5.87
C GLY A 51 -1.06 -28.51 -5.22
N ASN A 52 -1.00 -29.32 -4.17
CA ASN A 52 0.21 -29.60 -3.38
C ASN A 52 1.18 -30.57 -4.03
N GLY A 53 0.83 -31.20 -5.15
CA GLY A 53 1.63 -32.24 -5.78
C GLY A 53 3.04 -31.83 -6.22
N ASN A 54 3.28 -30.54 -6.39
CA ASN A 54 4.61 -30.00 -6.73
C ASN A 54 5.50 -29.77 -5.49
N TYR A 55 4.93 -29.90 -4.28
CA TYR A 55 5.56 -29.52 -3.00
C TYR A 55 5.61 -30.72 -2.04
N LEU A 56 5.85 -31.91 -2.56
CA LEU A 56 5.92 -33.15 -1.77
C LEU A 56 7.27 -33.31 -1.10
N GLY A 57 7.26 -33.77 0.14
CA GLY A 57 8.44 -34.04 0.96
C GLY A 57 8.90 -32.82 1.78
N HIS A 58 9.50 -33.11 2.92
CA HIS A 58 9.96 -32.08 3.87
C HIS A 58 11.05 -31.16 3.30
N ASP A 59 11.83 -31.64 2.33
CA ASP A 59 12.90 -30.86 1.70
C ASP A 59 12.40 -29.93 0.59
N ASN A 60 11.09 -29.96 0.27
CA ASN A 60 10.49 -29.19 -0.81
C ASN A 60 9.18 -28.50 -0.37
N PRO A 61 9.18 -27.65 0.66
CA PRO A 61 7.98 -26.96 1.11
C PRO A 61 7.51 -25.91 0.10
N ALA A 62 6.20 -25.65 0.09
CA ALA A 62 5.65 -24.48 -0.58
C ALA A 62 5.93 -23.22 0.24
N ASP A 63 6.45 -22.18 -0.40
CA ASP A 63 6.54 -20.84 0.17
C ASP A 63 5.17 -20.17 0.17
N PHE A 64 4.59 -19.94 1.35
CA PHE A 64 3.29 -19.32 1.54
C PHE A 64 3.38 -17.93 2.13
N SER A 65 4.56 -17.31 2.04
CA SER A 65 4.78 -15.96 2.54
C SER A 65 3.82 -14.96 1.90
N ILE A 66 3.16 -14.18 2.75
CA ILE A 66 2.22 -13.13 2.37
C ILE A 66 2.48 -11.88 3.22
N GLY A 67 2.48 -10.71 2.60
CA GLY A 67 2.64 -9.45 3.31
C GLY A 67 1.62 -8.43 2.83
N ALA A 68 1.22 -7.54 3.73
CA ALA A 68 0.32 -6.46 3.40
C ALA A 68 0.75 -5.16 4.08
N ASP A 69 0.79 -4.07 3.31
CA ASP A 69 1.00 -2.73 3.82
C ASP A 69 -0.18 -1.85 3.47
N MET A 70 -0.80 -1.25 4.48
CA MET A 70 -1.93 -0.34 4.32
C MET A 70 -1.64 0.97 5.03
N SER A 71 -1.96 2.10 4.37
CA SER A 71 -1.80 3.43 4.95
C SER A 71 -2.98 4.32 4.57
N LEU A 72 -3.57 4.93 5.57
CA LEU A 72 -4.59 5.96 5.43
C LEU A 72 -4.08 7.25 6.06
N TYR A 73 -4.04 8.34 5.30
CA TYR A 73 -3.56 9.62 5.78
C TYR A 73 -4.15 10.80 5.01
N SER A 74 -4.17 11.96 5.66
CA SER A 74 -4.50 13.23 5.05
C SER A 74 -3.21 13.93 4.59
N GLU A 75 -3.24 14.51 3.40
CA GLU A 75 -2.15 15.28 2.79
C GLU A 75 -2.60 16.73 2.56
N MET A 76 -1.90 17.69 3.15
CA MET A 76 -2.00 19.11 2.81
C MET A 76 -0.74 19.52 2.06
N ALA A 77 -0.91 20.01 0.84
CA ALA A 77 0.18 20.36 -0.06
C ALA A 77 0.07 21.79 -0.58
N LEU A 78 1.18 22.50 -0.60
CA LEU A 78 1.31 23.84 -1.19
C LEU A 78 2.19 23.74 -2.43
N GLY A 79 1.59 23.84 -3.62
CA GLY A 79 2.30 23.83 -4.89
C GLY A 79 2.76 25.23 -5.28
N LEU A 80 4.01 25.33 -5.68
CA LEU A 80 4.61 26.54 -6.23
C LEU A 80 5.20 26.20 -7.58
N GLN A 81 4.66 26.76 -8.65
CA GLN A 81 5.18 26.60 -10.00
C GLN A 81 5.59 27.96 -10.56
N TYR A 82 6.79 28.04 -11.08
CA TYR A 82 7.32 29.27 -11.68
C TYR A 82 7.69 29.04 -13.13
N LYS A 83 7.13 29.89 -14.00
CA LYS A 83 7.46 29.95 -15.41
C LYS A 83 8.72 30.81 -15.61
N ILE A 84 9.86 30.16 -15.81
CA ILE A 84 11.16 30.85 -16.00
C ILE A 84 11.17 31.64 -17.31
N ASN A 85 10.64 31.01 -18.36
CA ASN A 85 10.42 31.62 -19.67
C ASN A 85 9.29 30.90 -20.40
N ASP A 86 9.01 31.23 -21.66
CA ASP A 86 7.91 30.63 -22.41
C ASP A 86 8.06 29.12 -22.65
N LYS A 87 9.25 28.57 -22.45
CA LYS A 87 9.54 27.14 -22.69
C LYS A 87 9.73 26.34 -21.41
N LEU A 88 10.25 26.95 -20.35
CA LEU A 88 10.66 26.25 -19.13
C LEU A 88 9.83 26.68 -17.93
N SER A 89 9.23 25.71 -17.26
CA SER A 89 8.60 25.87 -15.95
C SER A 89 9.20 24.88 -14.97
N ILE A 90 9.34 25.31 -13.71
CA ILE A 90 9.78 24.47 -12.60
C ILE A 90 8.74 24.53 -11.50
N GLY A 91 8.66 23.49 -10.68
CA GLY A 91 7.72 23.43 -9.58
C GLY A 91 8.26 22.66 -8.37
N VAL A 92 7.81 23.08 -7.21
CA VAL A 92 8.04 22.41 -5.93
C VAL A 92 6.73 22.36 -5.16
N ARG A 93 6.50 21.26 -4.42
CA ARG A 93 5.30 21.08 -3.63
C ARG A 93 5.64 20.43 -2.28
N PRO A 94 5.95 21.23 -1.25
CA PRO A 94 6.02 20.73 0.11
C PRO A 94 4.64 20.25 0.58
N LYS A 95 4.67 19.21 1.45
CA LYS A 95 3.50 18.51 1.96
C LYS A 95 3.63 18.31 3.46
N VAL A 96 2.52 18.49 4.17
CA VAL A 96 2.34 18.03 5.53
C VAL A 96 1.37 16.86 5.49
N LEU A 97 1.73 15.78 6.17
CA LEU A 97 1.01 14.52 6.18
C LEU A 97 0.53 14.25 7.59
N MET A 98 -0.71 13.79 7.71
CA MET A 98 -1.34 13.46 8.97
C MET A 98 -1.90 12.04 8.87
N GLY A 99 -1.21 11.10 9.55
CA GLY A 99 -1.52 9.67 9.50
C GLY A 99 -2.75 9.35 10.34
N THR A 100 -3.73 8.69 9.72
CA THR A 100 -4.92 8.18 10.41
C THR A 100 -4.70 6.74 10.86
N ALA A 101 -4.24 5.87 9.96
CA ALA A 101 -3.94 4.48 10.25
C ALA A 101 -2.82 3.96 9.35
N ASN A 102 -2.01 3.08 9.91
CA ASN A 102 -1.06 2.27 9.16
C ASN A 102 -1.07 0.85 9.73
N ILE A 103 -1.09 -0.12 8.84
CA ILE A 103 -1.01 -1.53 9.15
C ILE A 103 0.05 -2.14 8.26
N SER A 104 0.94 -2.91 8.86
CA SER A 104 1.93 -3.72 8.15
C SER A 104 1.86 -5.14 8.67
N VAL A 105 1.69 -6.07 7.75
CA VAL A 105 1.76 -7.50 7.99
C VAL A 105 2.89 -8.05 7.17
N ASN A 106 3.90 -8.58 7.80
CA ASN A 106 5.04 -9.21 7.15
C ASN A 106 5.07 -10.69 7.55
N ASP A 107 5.00 -11.53 6.55
CA ASP A 107 5.19 -12.96 6.64
C ASP A 107 6.23 -13.36 5.58
N ASP A 108 7.47 -13.45 5.99
CA ASP A 108 8.58 -13.74 5.08
C ASP A 108 8.99 -15.23 5.13
N GLU A 109 8.40 -16.05 6.01
CA GLU A 109 8.91 -17.39 6.31
C GLU A 109 7.81 -18.46 6.45
N THR A 110 6.53 -18.16 6.19
CA THR A 110 5.49 -19.20 6.25
C THR A 110 5.70 -20.24 5.16
N LYS A 111 5.77 -21.50 5.56
CA LYS A 111 5.99 -22.65 4.68
C LYS A 111 4.95 -23.72 4.94
N ILE A 112 4.46 -24.34 3.87
CA ILE A 112 3.60 -25.51 3.94
C ILE A 112 4.37 -26.75 3.47
N TYR A 113 4.40 -27.75 4.33
CA TYR A 113 5.01 -29.05 4.08
C TYR A 113 3.90 -30.06 3.78
N THR A 114 4.09 -30.86 2.76
CA THR A 114 3.18 -31.96 2.39
C THR A 114 3.91 -33.29 2.53
N ASP A 115 3.43 -34.20 3.37
CA ASP A 115 4.00 -35.56 3.49
C ASP A 115 3.81 -36.32 2.19
N GLU A 116 4.86 -36.93 1.68
CA GLU A 116 4.86 -37.64 0.39
C GLU A 116 4.06 -38.95 0.38
N ASN A 117 3.74 -39.52 1.55
CA ASN A 117 3.05 -40.81 1.67
C ASN A 117 1.60 -40.64 2.15
N THR A 118 1.35 -39.73 3.10
CA THR A 118 0.01 -39.51 3.66
C THR A 118 -0.72 -38.33 3.03
N TYR A 119 0.02 -37.42 2.36
CA TYR A 119 -0.45 -36.14 1.83
C TYR A 119 -1.00 -35.18 2.92
N GLU A 120 -0.76 -35.50 4.19
CA GLU A 120 -1.07 -34.57 5.28
C GLU A 120 -0.20 -33.32 5.14
N MET A 121 -0.78 -32.18 5.46
CA MET A 121 -0.10 -30.90 5.37
C MET A 121 0.12 -30.30 6.74
N THR A 122 1.30 -29.75 6.95
CA THR A 122 1.65 -28.94 8.13
C THR A 122 2.23 -27.62 7.68
N ALA A 123 2.01 -26.57 8.46
CA ALA A 123 2.54 -25.26 8.21
C ALA A 123 3.47 -24.81 9.35
N ASP A 124 4.61 -24.24 8.98
CA ASP A 124 5.40 -23.40 9.86
C ASP A 124 5.05 -21.95 9.55
N VAL A 125 4.54 -21.22 10.53
CA VAL A 125 3.98 -19.87 10.38
C VAL A 125 4.84 -18.86 11.11
N ASN A 126 5.24 -17.77 10.45
CA ASN A 126 5.99 -16.67 11.05
C ASN A 126 5.46 -15.33 10.56
N ILE A 127 4.43 -14.81 11.22
CA ILE A 127 3.73 -13.57 10.85
C ILE A 127 4.07 -12.47 11.85
N ASN A 128 4.53 -11.34 11.32
CA ASN A 128 4.79 -10.12 12.07
C ASN A 128 3.74 -9.06 11.71
N PHE A 129 3.00 -8.61 12.70
CA PHE A 129 2.00 -7.57 12.56
C PHE A 129 2.44 -6.30 13.29
N GLN A 130 2.28 -5.15 12.64
CA GLN A 130 2.46 -3.84 13.25
C GLN A 130 1.35 -2.90 12.81
N ALA A 131 0.71 -2.24 13.75
CA ALA A 131 -0.33 -1.26 13.46
C ALA A 131 -0.18 0.01 14.30
N SER A 132 -0.51 1.15 13.71
CA SER A 132 -0.70 2.42 14.40
C SER A 132 -1.94 3.10 13.85
N THR A 133 -2.82 3.55 14.72
CA THR A 133 -4.05 4.24 14.36
C THR A 133 -4.34 5.34 15.38
N ILE A 134 -5.04 6.38 14.94
CA ILE A 134 -5.58 7.41 15.86
C ILE A 134 -6.80 6.92 16.63
N LEU A 135 -7.43 5.83 16.16
CA LEU A 135 -8.52 5.19 16.89
C LEU A 135 -7.98 4.60 18.20
N ASN A 136 -8.79 4.61 19.24
CA ASN A 136 -8.40 4.05 20.53
C ASN A 136 -8.30 2.52 20.39
N VAL A 137 -7.07 2.00 20.27
CA VAL A 137 -6.78 0.57 20.10
C VAL A 137 -6.49 -0.13 21.42
N ASP A 138 -6.74 0.52 22.56
CA ASP A 138 -6.53 -0.09 23.87
C ASP A 138 -7.46 -1.32 24.09
N ASP A 139 -8.56 -1.41 23.34
CA ASP A 139 -9.52 -2.52 23.36
C ASP A 139 -9.38 -3.48 22.17
N VAL A 140 -8.36 -3.32 21.31
CA VAL A 140 -8.12 -4.21 20.18
C VAL A 140 -7.23 -5.37 20.62
N TYR A 141 -7.86 -6.48 20.94
CA TYR A 141 -7.19 -7.70 21.38
C TYR A 141 -7.01 -8.73 20.26
N SER A 142 -7.71 -8.54 19.14
CA SER A 142 -7.64 -9.41 17.97
C SER A 142 -7.66 -8.61 16.67
N PHE A 143 -7.28 -9.22 15.57
CA PHE A 143 -7.42 -8.59 14.25
C PHE A 143 -8.91 -8.45 13.85
N GLY A 144 -9.76 -9.34 14.31
CA GLY A 144 -11.21 -9.22 14.15
C GLY A 144 -11.76 -7.96 14.81
N ASP A 145 -11.30 -7.64 16.03
CA ASP A 145 -11.64 -6.39 16.70
C ASP A 145 -11.13 -5.18 15.92
N PHE A 146 -9.91 -5.26 15.37
CA PHE A 146 -9.33 -4.22 14.55
C PHE A 146 -10.14 -3.98 13.26
N THR A 147 -10.52 -5.04 12.54
CA THR A 147 -11.34 -4.92 11.33
C THR A 147 -12.75 -4.46 11.63
N SER A 148 -13.39 -4.90 12.71
CA SER A 148 -14.73 -4.45 13.10
C SER A 148 -14.75 -2.95 13.40
N HIS A 149 -13.70 -2.40 14.02
CA HIS A 149 -13.56 -0.95 14.24
C HIS A 149 -13.39 -0.18 12.92
N PHE A 150 -12.86 -0.80 11.85
CA PHE A 150 -12.82 -0.20 10.51
C PHE A 150 -14.17 -0.25 9.79
N TYR A 151 -15.01 -1.25 10.06
CA TYR A 151 -16.36 -1.32 9.48
C TYR A 151 -17.35 -0.36 10.14
N ASP A 152 -17.14 -0.02 11.43
CA ASP A 152 -17.93 0.99 12.15
C ASP A 152 -17.51 2.43 11.81
N MET A 153 -16.87 2.64 10.64
CA MET A 153 -16.44 3.96 10.16
C MET A 153 -17.57 4.99 10.00
N ASP A 154 -18.81 4.60 10.09
CA ASP A 154 -19.98 5.51 10.15
C ASP A 154 -19.95 6.44 11.39
N THR A 155 -19.16 6.10 12.40
CA THR A 155 -18.99 6.84 13.66
C THR A 155 -17.64 7.53 13.81
N ILE A 156 -16.73 7.45 12.82
CA ILE A 156 -15.51 8.26 12.83
C ILE A 156 -15.92 9.71 12.58
N ILE A 157 -16.31 10.34 13.66
CA ILE A 157 -16.73 11.74 13.73
C ILE A 157 -15.55 12.58 13.25
N PHE A 158 -15.84 13.57 12.45
CA PHE A 158 -14.88 14.57 11.93
C PHE A 158 -13.94 15.13 13.02
N ASP A 159 -14.33 15.09 14.27
CA ASP A 159 -13.54 15.57 15.40
C ASP A 159 -12.31 14.68 15.70
N GLU A 160 -12.42 13.35 15.53
CA GLU A 160 -11.28 12.43 15.70
C GLU A 160 -10.33 12.49 14.49
N ILE A 161 -10.87 12.71 13.28
CA ILE A 161 -10.06 12.94 12.07
C ILE A 161 -9.25 14.24 12.18
N LEU A 162 -9.73 15.23 12.94
CA LEU A 162 -9.03 16.51 13.15
C LEU A 162 -8.02 16.47 14.30
N ASP A 163 -8.09 15.52 15.21
CA ASP A 163 -7.10 15.33 16.29
C ASP A 163 -5.84 14.57 15.87
N VAL A 164 -5.52 14.62 14.59
CA VAL A 164 -4.43 13.93 13.87
C VAL A 164 -3.03 14.42 14.25
N ARG A 165 -2.85 14.98 15.44
CA ARG A 165 -1.59 15.63 15.82
C ARG A 165 -0.46 14.67 16.18
N GLU A 166 -0.73 13.38 16.30
CA GLU A 166 0.27 12.43 16.78
C GLU A 166 1.11 11.85 15.62
N ASN A 167 0.47 11.46 14.51
CA ASN A 167 1.13 10.81 13.37
C ASN A 167 1.47 11.82 12.26
N ILE A 168 2.54 12.58 12.44
CA ILE A 168 2.92 13.64 11.50
C ILE A 168 4.01 13.16 10.56
N GLY A 169 3.87 13.53 9.29
CA GLY A 169 4.84 13.30 8.25
C GLY A 169 5.08 14.53 7.39
N PHE A 170 6.13 14.45 6.59
CA PHE A 170 6.50 15.47 5.63
C PHE A 170 6.85 14.84 4.30
N GLY A 171 6.49 15.52 3.24
CA GLY A 171 6.82 15.12 1.89
C GLY A 171 7.11 16.32 1.02
N ILE A 172 7.71 16.06 -0.14
CA ILE A 172 8.01 17.08 -1.14
C ILE A 172 7.97 16.47 -2.54
N ASP A 173 7.42 17.24 -3.49
CA ASP A 173 7.50 16.94 -4.91
C ASP A 173 8.34 18.00 -5.61
N PHE A 174 9.04 17.58 -6.67
CA PHE A 174 9.76 18.45 -7.58
C PHE A 174 9.39 18.12 -9.00
N GLY A 175 9.35 19.13 -9.86
CA GLY A 175 9.07 18.90 -11.26
C GLY A 175 9.58 20.04 -12.14
N ALA A 176 9.82 19.68 -13.39
CA ALA A 176 10.13 20.62 -14.44
C ALA A 176 9.42 20.21 -15.73
N SER A 177 9.03 21.19 -16.53
CA SER A 177 8.47 20.97 -17.86
C SER A 177 9.15 21.88 -18.87
N TYR A 178 9.38 21.34 -20.07
CA TYR A 178 9.98 22.06 -21.17
C TYR A 178 9.17 21.87 -22.45
N THR A 179 8.76 22.98 -23.04
CA THR A 179 8.02 23.03 -24.30
C THR A 179 8.98 23.38 -25.41
N PHE A 180 9.26 22.47 -26.33
CA PHE A 180 10.17 22.67 -27.45
C PHE A 180 9.56 23.61 -28.49
N ASN A 181 8.29 23.36 -28.82
CA ASN A 181 7.48 24.13 -29.76
C ASN A 181 5.99 23.94 -29.40
N GLU A 182 5.10 24.52 -30.23
CA GLU A 182 3.64 24.46 -30.00
C GLU A 182 3.07 23.04 -29.95
N HIS A 183 3.76 22.09 -30.57
CA HIS A 183 3.27 20.70 -30.68
C HIS A 183 3.96 19.70 -29.76
N PHE A 184 5.15 20.00 -29.24
CA PHE A 184 5.95 19.03 -28.49
C PHE A 184 6.49 19.59 -27.17
N GLY A 185 6.33 18.84 -26.11
CA GLY A 185 6.89 19.14 -24.80
C GLY A 185 7.15 17.90 -23.97
N VAL A 186 8.00 18.07 -22.97
CA VAL A 186 8.37 17.04 -22.00
C VAL A 186 8.23 17.57 -20.58
N ALA A 187 8.03 16.66 -19.64
CA ALA A 187 8.06 16.97 -18.21
C ALA A 187 8.75 15.84 -17.45
N ALA A 188 9.43 16.19 -16.37
CA ALA A 188 10.03 15.26 -15.45
C ALA A 188 9.72 15.69 -14.02
N GLY A 189 9.56 14.71 -13.11
CA GLY A 189 9.32 15.02 -11.72
C GLY A 189 9.65 13.85 -10.80
N VAL A 190 9.90 14.20 -9.54
CA VAL A 190 9.99 13.28 -8.41
C VAL A 190 8.86 13.62 -7.46
N TYR A 191 8.07 12.64 -7.11
CA TYR A 191 6.87 12.80 -6.30
C TYR A 191 6.93 11.95 -5.06
N ASP A 192 6.25 12.40 -4.00
CA ASP A 192 6.08 11.67 -2.75
C ASP A 192 7.42 11.29 -2.09
N LEU A 193 8.44 12.17 -2.17
CA LEU A 193 9.68 12.02 -1.42
C LEU A 193 9.43 12.46 0.03
N GLY A 194 9.33 11.50 0.95
CA GLY A 194 8.98 11.81 2.33
C GLY A 194 8.67 10.59 3.18
N TYR A 195 8.13 10.85 4.36
CA TYR A 195 7.79 9.83 5.35
C TYR A 195 6.64 10.28 6.25
N ILE A 196 6.02 9.30 6.92
CA ILE A 196 5.10 9.51 8.04
C ILE A 196 5.71 8.85 9.28
N LYS A 197 5.70 9.58 10.41
CA LYS A 197 6.06 9.03 11.72
C LYS A 197 4.79 8.58 12.42
N TRP A 198 4.70 7.30 12.68
CA TRP A 198 3.62 6.65 13.39
C TRP A 198 3.99 6.50 14.86
N LYS A 199 3.05 6.74 15.74
CA LYS A 199 3.24 6.65 17.18
C LYS A 199 2.35 5.59 17.79
N LYS A 200 2.71 5.13 18.98
CA LYS A 200 1.92 4.19 19.78
C LYS A 200 1.54 2.93 19.01
N SER A 201 2.50 2.38 18.24
CA SER A 201 2.22 1.15 17.50
C SER A 201 1.95 -0.03 18.42
N LYS A 202 1.07 -0.91 17.96
CA LYS A 202 0.90 -2.25 18.51
C LYS A 202 1.61 -3.24 17.60
N VAL A 203 2.34 -4.15 18.18
CA VAL A 203 3.12 -5.16 17.44
C VAL A 203 2.76 -6.53 17.96
N LYS A 204 2.61 -7.47 17.06
CA LYS A 204 2.45 -8.88 17.39
C LYS A 204 3.39 -9.71 16.52
N HIS A 205 4.12 -10.60 17.17
CA HIS A 205 4.93 -11.62 16.52
C HIS A 205 4.29 -12.97 16.76
N ASN A 206 4.03 -13.69 15.72
CA ASN A 206 3.46 -15.04 15.82
C ASN A 206 4.37 -16.02 15.09
N HIS A 207 4.89 -16.99 15.85
CA HIS A 207 5.71 -18.06 15.33
C HIS A 207 5.17 -19.38 15.85
N LYS A 208 4.73 -20.23 14.96
CA LYS A 208 4.25 -21.57 15.26
C LYS A 208 4.75 -22.57 14.24
N ASP A 209 5.26 -23.68 14.72
CA ASP A 209 5.71 -24.79 13.88
C ASP A 209 4.69 -25.93 13.90
N ASN A 210 4.63 -26.68 12.81
CA ASN A 210 3.83 -27.90 12.65
C ASN A 210 2.31 -27.70 12.90
N VAL A 211 1.77 -26.57 12.47
CA VAL A 211 0.32 -26.34 12.47
C VAL A 211 -0.31 -27.28 11.44
N VAL A 212 -1.27 -28.12 11.85
CA VAL A 212 -1.97 -29.02 10.93
C VAL A 212 -2.91 -28.22 10.04
N VAL A 213 -2.71 -28.29 8.73
CA VAL A 213 -3.59 -27.67 7.73
C VAL A 213 -4.77 -28.62 7.48
N ASN A 214 -5.95 -28.24 7.94
CA ASN A 214 -7.16 -29.07 7.83
C ASN A 214 -8.00 -28.72 6.58
N ASP A 215 -9.02 -29.55 6.29
CA ASP A 215 -9.87 -29.37 5.12
C ASP A 215 -10.67 -28.04 5.15
N ALA A 216 -11.01 -27.52 6.33
CA ALA A 216 -11.73 -26.26 6.46
C ALA A 216 -10.91 -25.08 5.90
N LEU A 217 -9.61 -25.07 6.17
CA LEU A 217 -8.68 -24.11 5.60
C LEU A 217 -8.64 -24.14 4.06
N ILE A 218 -8.76 -25.35 3.48
CA ILE A 218 -8.76 -25.54 2.02
C ILE A 218 -10.08 -25.06 1.42
N ASP A 219 -11.19 -25.28 2.10
CA ASP A 219 -12.51 -24.85 1.65
C ASP A 219 -12.62 -23.31 1.69
N ASP A 220 -12.13 -22.66 2.75
CA ASP A 220 -12.07 -21.20 2.85
C ASP A 220 -11.21 -20.57 1.73
N PHE A 221 -10.12 -21.24 1.33
CA PHE A 221 -9.32 -20.81 0.19
C PHE A 221 -10.01 -21.03 -1.16
N ASN A 222 -10.81 -22.07 -1.32
CA ASN A 222 -11.61 -22.27 -2.53
C ASN A 222 -12.69 -21.18 -2.65
N ASP A 223 -13.34 -20.83 -1.55
CA ASP A 223 -14.26 -19.72 -1.47
C ASP A 223 -13.57 -18.39 -1.81
N LEU A 224 -12.27 -18.18 -1.47
CA LEU A 224 -11.43 -17.06 -1.88
C LEU A 224 -11.29 -16.97 -3.39
N MET A 225 -11.03 -18.04 -4.05
CA MET A 225 -10.87 -18.05 -5.52
C MET A 225 -12.18 -17.78 -6.25
N ASP A 226 -13.30 -18.17 -5.68
CA ASP A 226 -14.64 -17.96 -6.25
C ASP A 226 -15.19 -16.53 -6.00
N MET A 227 -14.39 -15.64 -5.40
CA MET A 227 -14.78 -14.26 -5.01
C MET A 227 -16.03 -14.20 -4.11
N ASN A 228 -16.30 -15.25 -3.38
CA ASN A 228 -17.50 -15.39 -2.55
C ASN A 228 -17.19 -15.32 -1.05
N ILE A 229 -16.08 -14.64 -0.70
CA ILE A 229 -15.55 -14.64 0.66
C ILE A 229 -16.03 -13.48 1.49
N ASP A 230 -16.39 -13.84 2.68
CA ASP A 230 -16.15 -13.00 3.84
C ASP A 230 -14.67 -13.16 4.26
N LEU A 231 -13.84 -12.15 3.94
CA LEU A 231 -12.43 -12.10 4.35
C LEU A 231 -12.25 -12.30 5.86
N THR A 232 -13.33 -12.10 6.64
CA THR A 232 -13.39 -12.31 8.06
C THR A 232 -13.35 -13.81 8.41
N ASP A 233 -14.07 -14.65 7.66
CA ASP A 233 -14.12 -16.09 7.90
C ASP A 233 -12.80 -16.76 7.55
N LEU A 234 -12.23 -16.45 6.37
CA LEU A 234 -10.90 -16.92 5.98
C LEU A 234 -9.84 -16.55 7.02
N TYR A 235 -9.92 -15.30 7.48
CA TYR A 235 -9.00 -14.78 8.48
C TYR A 235 -9.20 -15.48 9.82
N THR A 236 -10.44 -15.65 10.29
CA THR A 236 -10.75 -16.27 11.58
C THR A 236 -10.25 -17.72 11.63
N ASN A 237 -10.49 -18.51 10.59
CA ASN A 237 -10.07 -19.91 10.55
C ASN A 237 -8.56 -20.09 10.36
N LEU A 238 -7.90 -19.21 9.58
CA LEU A 238 -6.44 -19.20 9.45
C LEU A 238 -5.72 -18.70 10.70
N VAL A 239 -6.36 -17.84 11.46
CA VAL A 239 -5.68 -17.02 12.46
C VAL A 239 -6.12 -17.36 13.88
N GLU A 240 -7.34 -17.86 14.14
CA GLU A 240 -7.74 -18.25 15.49
C GLU A 240 -6.88 -19.38 16.05
N ASP A 241 -6.53 -20.38 15.23
CA ASP A 241 -5.63 -21.47 15.65
C ASP A 241 -4.15 -21.04 15.73
N VAL A 242 -3.77 -20.00 14.98
CA VAL A 242 -2.40 -19.46 14.95
C VAL A 242 -2.24 -18.24 15.85
N TRP A 243 -3.34 -17.52 16.14
CA TRP A 243 -3.31 -16.24 16.83
C TRP A 243 -3.64 -16.40 18.32
N ASP A 244 -2.63 -16.64 19.12
CA ASP A 244 -2.78 -16.67 20.58
C ASP A 244 -2.95 -15.24 21.12
N ASN A 245 -3.99 -14.99 21.91
CA ASN A 245 -4.40 -13.65 22.37
C ASN A 245 -3.39 -12.94 23.30
N ASP A 246 -2.35 -13.65 23.78
CA ASP A 246 -1.53 -13.18 24.88
C ASP A 246 -0.29 -12.33 24.47
N SER A 247 -0.12 -11.94 23.20
CA SER A 247 1.17 -11.39 22.75
C SER A 247 1.13 -10.11 21.92
N ILE A 248 0.20 -9.18 22.21
CA ILE A 248 0.24 -7.82 21.63
C ILE A 248 1.10 -6.92 22.52
N TYR A 249 2.13 -6.33 21.94
CA TYR A 249 3.09 -5.47 22.64
C TYR A 249 3.03 -4.03 22.14
N ASP A 250 3.43 -3.10 23.01
CA ASP A 250 3.69 -1.74 22.58
C ASP A 250 4.99 -1.67 21.75
N GLY A 251 4.86 -1.43 20.45
CA GLY A 251 5.98 -1.38 19.51
C GLY A 251 6.68 -0.03 19.45
N GLY A 252 6.14 1.01 20.15
CA GLY A 252 6.69 2.36 20.14
C GLY A 252 6.46 3.11 18.82
N ASP A 253 7.33 4.08 18.56
CA ASP A 253 7.24 4.92 17.36
C ASP A 253 8.02 4.29 16.20
N TYR A 254 7.47 4.34 14.99
CA TYR A 254 8.14 3.93 13.77
C TYR A 254 7.89 4.89 12.61
N LYS A 255 8.50 4.66 11.45
CA LYS A 255 8.35 5.47 10.26
C LYS A 255 8.08 4.61 9.05
N THR A 256 7.17 5.07 8.20
CA THR A 256 7.00 4.54 6.85
C THR A 256 7.40 5.58 5.83
N SER A 257 8.13 5.17 4.79
CA SER A 257 8.43 6.04 3.66
C SER A 257 7.21 6.17 2.75
N LEU A 258 7.02 7.34 2.16
CA LEU A 258 6.05 7.48 1.08
C LEU A 258 6.52 6.68 -0.15
N LYS A 259 5.57 6.28 -0.99
CA LYS A 259 5.85 5.58 -2.25
C LYS A 259 6.42 6.56 -3.29
N THR A 260 7.72 6.84 -3.16
CA THR A 260 8.42 7.76 -4.05
C THR A 260 8.35 7.28 -5.48
N ARG A 261 7.99 8.19 -6.40
CA ARG A 261 7.94 7.90 -7.83
C ARG A 261 8.68 8.95 -8.65
N ILE A 262 9.42 8.48 -9.63
CA ILE A 262 10.01 9.32 -10.68
C ILE A 262 9.09 9.22 -11.89
N MET A 263 8.74 10.35 -12.49
CA MET A 263 7.89 10.42 -13.66
C MET A 263 8.60 11.15 -14.79
N LEU A 264 8.53 10.58 -15.99
CA LEU A 264 8.87 11.22 -17.25
C LEU A 264 7.63 11.24 -18.13
N GLN A 265 7.32 12.39 -18.70
CA GLN A 265 6.18 12.58 -19.57
C GLN A 265 6.62 13.27 -20.84
N GLY A 266 6.12 12.82 -21.99
CA GLY A 266 6.23 13.51 -23.26
C GLY A 266 4.86 13.62 -23.91
N TYR A 267 4.56 14.73 -24.54
CA TYR A 267 3.35 14.88 -25.33
C TYR A 267 3.67 15.39 -26.74
N TYR A 268 2.80 14.99 -27.67
CA TYR A 268 2.82 15.48 -29.04
C TYR A 268 1.41 15.79 -29.52
N GLU A 269 1.19 17.00 -30.02
CA GLU A 269 -0.05 17.41 -30.64
C GLU A 269 -0.04 17.07 -32.13
N LEU A 270 -0.78 16.02 -32.50
CA LEU A 270 -0.92 15.57 -33.89
C LEU A 270 -1.79 16.54 -34.70
N THR A 271 -2.82 17.08 -34.06
CA THR A 271 -3.72 18.10 -34.60
C THR A 271 -4.17 19.01 -33.44
N PRO A 272 -4.74 20.21 -33.75
CA PRO A 272 -5.33 21.05 -32.67
C PRO A 272 -6.37 20.37 -31.79
N MET A 273 -6.91 19.24 -32.25
CA MET A 273 -7.91 18.45 -31.54
C MET A 273 -7.38 17.14 -30.97
N LEU A 274 -6.13 16.76 -31.23
CA LEU A 274 -5.60 15.46 -30.81
C LEU A 274 -4.19 15.59 -30.27
N ARG A 275 -4.06 15.29 -28.96
CA ARG A 275 -2.78 15.20 -28.27
C ARG A 275 -2.55 13.76 -27.79
N VAL A 276 -1.37 13.24 -28.08
CA VAL A 276 -0.90 11.95 -27.55
C VAL A 276 0.14 12.22 -26.46
N THR A 277 0.02 11.54 -25.35
CA THR A 277 0.90 11.67 -24.19
C THR A 277 1.43 10.30 -23.79
N ALA A 278 2.74 10.19 -23.65
CA ALA A 278 3.40 9.03 -23.06
C ALA A 278 3.91 9.40 -21.66
N ILE A 279 3.61 8.57 -20.69
CA ILE A 279 4.03 8.74 -19.29
C ILE A 279 4.76 7.48 -18.86
N SER A 280 6.03 7.60 -18.49
CA SER A 280 6.81 6.56 -17.85
C SER A 280 6.94 6.90 -16.36
N GLN A 281 6.65 5.94 -15.50
CA GLN A 281 6.77 6.08 -14.06
C GLN A 281 7.65 4.97 -13.52
N LEU A 282 8.50 5.32 -12.56
CA LEU A 282 9.34 4.42 -11.83
C LEU A 282 9.01 4.57 -10.35
N TYR A 283 8.34 3.58 -9.78
CA TYR A 283 7.96 3.55 -8.38
C TYR A 283 9.07 2.90 -7.56
N TYR A 284 9.45 3.54 -6.45
CA TYR A 284 10.29 2.92 -5.44
C TYR A 284 9.40 2.34 -4.35
N MET A 285 9.30 1.01 -4.32
CA MET A 285 8.43 0.24 -3.47
C MET A 285 9.16 -1.01 -3.01
N ASN A 286 9.10 -1.34 -1.73
CA ASN A 286 9.78 -2.50 -1.14
C ASN A 286 11.25 -2.59 -1.58
N GLU A 287 12.00 -1.49 -1.43
CA GLU A 287 13.43 -1.42 -1.79
C GLU A 287 13.74 -1.73 -3.27
N LYS A 288 12.72 -1.91 -4.11
CA LYS A 288 12.84 -2.20 -5.55
C LYS A 288 12.20 -1.10 -6.40
N PHE A 289 12.79 -0.87 -7.57
CA PHE A 289 12.21 0.03 -8.57
C PHE A 289 11.29 -0.77 -9.50
N ARG A 290 10.04 -0.31 -9.63
CA ARG A 290 9.02 -0.93 -10.48
C ARG A 290 8.59 0.03 -11.57
N PRO A 291 8.82 -0.29 -12.87
CA PRO A 291 8.43 0.57 -13.97
C PRO A 291 6.93 0.42 -14.32
N ALA A 292 6.33 1.52 -14.73
CA ALA A 292 5.00 1.57 -15.33
C ALA A 292 5.01 2.49 -16.55
N LEU A 293 4.30 2.11 -17.62
CA LEU A 293 4.13 2.91 -18.82
C LEU A 293 2.64 3.14 -19.09
N THR A 294 2.27 4.39 -19.28
CA THR A 294 0.91 4.78 -19.64
C THR A 294 0.93 5.54 -20.94
N LEU A 295 0.05 5.19 -21.85
CA LEU A 295 -0.25 5.95 -23.05
C LEU A 295 -1.64 6.55 -22.93
N ALA A 296 -1.76 7.84 -23.12
CA ALA A 296 -3.02 8.56 -23.06
C ALA A 296 -3.21 9.40 -24.32
N TYR A 297 -4.47 9.61 -24.69
CA TYR A 297 -4.84 10.57 -25.72
C TYR A 297 -5.94 11.49 -25.20
N SER A 298 -5.94 12.71 -25.67
CA SER A 298 -6.99 13.70 -25.39
C SER A 298 -7.35 14.43 -26.65
N GLY A 299 -8.63 14.67 -26.83
CA GLY A 299 -9.19 15.42 -27.93
C GLY A 299 -10.04 16.59 -27.45
#